data_c94aee9d4bb6e09e2ddf857aa340985d
#
_entry.id   c94aee9d4bb6e09e2ddf857aa340985d
#
_cell.length_a   1.000
_cell.length_b   1.000
_cell.length_c   1.000
_cell.angle_alpha   90.00
_cell.angle_beta   90.00
_cell.angle_gamma   90.00
#
_symmetry.space_group_name_H-M   'P 1'
#
loop_
_entity.id
_entity.type
_entity.pdbx_description
1 polymer ?
#
loop_
_entity_poly.entity_id
_entity_poly.type
_entity_poly.pdbx_seq_one_letter_code
_entity_poly.pdbx_strand_id
1 'polypeptide(L)'
;IAAYLFGGIICDYISIKKLIPAAMISTGALGLVMLTIPSPIIMVIIHGLFAITCLMLFFPAQTKAVRNLASVNEQGKAFGIFEGGRGISNAVYLAIAALIFGQMTIIKSESFGVRGIILFYSVMTILLGVIDIVLLKGIDDGKKGDSNDTVNLKMLTKPLKMPAVWLMIG
;
A
#
# COMPACT_ATOMS: atom_id res chain seq x y z
N ILE A 1 13.07 -2.83 5.85
CA ILE A 1 12.79 -3.31 7.24
C ILE A 1 12.41 -2.13 8.12
N ALA A 2 13.22 -1.06 8.24
CA ALA A 2 12.93 0.09 9.10
C ALA A 2 11.54 0.70 8.80
N ALA A 3 11.18 0.91 7.52
CA ALA A 3 9.90 1.47 7.13
C ALA A 3 8.70 0.66 7.64
N TYR A 4 8.78 -0.67 7.65
CA TYR A 4 7.73 -1.53 8.18
C TYR A 4 7.58 -1.44 9.70
N LEU A 5 8.71 -1.30 10.43
CA LEU A 5 8.68 -1.12 11.89
C LEU A 5 8.00 0.20 12.28
N PHE A 6 8.39 1.30 11.63
CA PHE A 6 7.76 2.60 11.86
C PHE A 6 6.29 2.61 11.42
N GLY A 7 5.99 1.97 10.28
CA GLY A 7 4.62 1.84 9.77
C GLY A 7 3.71 1.05 10.71
N GLY A 8 4.20 -0.03 11.32
CA GLY A 8 3.47 -0.79 12.35
C GLY A 8 3.07 0.09 13.53
N ILE A 9 4.01 0.88 14.06
CA ILE A 9 3.75 1.82 15.14
C ILE A 9 2.69 2.85 14.75
N ILE A 10 2.80 3.45 13.56
CA ILE A 10 1.82 4.43 13.07
C ILE A 10 0.41 3.81 12.99
N CYS A 11 0.32 2.57 12.52
CA CYS A 11 -0.96 1.84 12.43
C CYS A 11 -1.59 1.56 13.80
N ASP A 12 -0.83 1.54 14.87
CA ASP A 12 -1.38 1.35 16.22
C ASP A 12 -2.02 2.62 16.78
N TYR A 13 -1.50 3.79 16.37
CA TYR A 13 -2.05 5.08 16.80
C TYR A 13 -3.15 5.62 15.88
N ILE A 14 -3.09 5.33 14.58
CA ILE A 14 -4.02 5.86 13.60
C ILE A 14 -4.99 4.77 13.13
N SER A 15 -6.27 5.12 13.06
CA SER A 15 -7.33 4.24 12.56
C SER A 15 -7.05 3.79 11.12
N ILE A 16 -7.16 2.49 10.87
CA ILE A 16 -7.02 1.86 9.56
C ILE A 16 -7.97 2.51 8.53
N LYS A 17 -9.19 2.86 8.97
CA LYS A 17 -10.22 3.51 8.15
C LYS A 17 -9.78 4.83 7.54
N LYS A 18 -8.84 5.54 8.18
CA LYS A 18 -8.28 6.80 7.71
C LYS A 18 -6.96 6.58 6.97
N LEU A 19 -6.16 5.64 7.46
CA LEU A 19 -4.81 5.45 6.99
C LEU A 19 -4.76 4.85 5.58
N ILE A 20 -5.57 3.82 5.31
CA ILE A 20 -5.61 3.17 3.99
C ILE A 20 -6.06 4.14 2.90
N PRO A 21 -7.24 4.81 3.02
CA PRO A 21 -7.67 5.76 2.00
C PRO A 21 -6.70 6.94 1.82
N ALA A 22 -6.18 7.49 2.93
CA ALA A 22 -5.23 8.58 2.87
C ALA A 22 -3.94 8.19 2.12
N ALA A 23 -3.41 6.99 2.40
CA ALA A 23 -2.24 6.48 1.71
C ALA A 23 -2.49 6.29 0.22
N MET A 24 -3.64 5.71 -0.17
CA MET A 24 -3.99 5.49 -1.57
C MET A 24 -4.21 6.81 -2.32
N ILE A 25 -4.98 7.74 -1.75
CA ILE A 25 -5.23 9.05 -2.36
C ILE A 25 -3.93 9.83 -2.51
N SER A 26 -3.07 9.82 -1.49
CA SER A 26 -1.75 10.49 -1.55
C SER A 26 -0.86 9.86 -2.62
N THR A 27 -0.83 8.53 -2.71
CA THR A 27 -0.06 7.81 -3.75
C THR A 27 -0.57 8.16 -5.14
N GLY A 28 -1.89 8.15 -5.36
CA GLY A 28 -2.47 8.52 -6.65
C GLY A 28 -2.21 10.00 -7.01
N ALA A 29 -2.29 10.91 -6.04
CA ALA A 29 -1.97 12.33 -6.24
C ALA A 29 -0.49 12.53 -6.65
N LEU A 30 0.44 11.85 -5.98
CA LEU A 30 1.86 11.85 -6.37
C LEU A 30 2.04 11.28 -7.79
N GLY A 31 1.28 10.25 -8.16
CA GLY A 31 1.26 9.72 -9.53
C GLY A 31 0.82 10.75 -10.55
N LEU A 32 -0.18 11.60 -10.25
CA LEU A 32 -0.59 12.68 -11.14
C LEU A 32 0.53 13.71 -11.34
N VAL A 33 1.34 14.00 -10.33
CA VAL A 33 2.52 14.87 -10.46
C VAL A 33 3.54 14.28 -11.44
N MET A 34 3.68 12.95 -11.47
CA MET A 34 4.57 12.27 -12.43
C MET A 34 4.17 12.47 -13.90
N LEU A 35 2.91 12.82 -14.19
CA LEU A 35 2.46 13.12 -15.57
C LEU A 35 3.21 14.31 -16.19
N THR A 36 3.72 15.22 -15.37
CA THR A 36 4.49 16.38 -15.84
C THR A 36 5.90 16.01 -16.33
N ILE A 37 6.32 14.74 -16.12
CA ILE A 37 7.69 14.24 -16.37
C ILE A 37 8.69 15.22 -15.73
N PRO A 38 8.71 15.30 -14.39
CA PRO A 38 9.50 16.30 -13.69
C PRO A 38 11.01 16.01 -13.82
N SER A 39 11.83 16.99 -13.41
CA SER A 39 13.29 16.83 -13.41
C SER A 39 13.72 15.61 -12.56
N PRO A 40 14.91 15.03 -12.81
CA PRO A 40 15.39 13.84 -12.08
C PRO A 40 15.40 14.01 -10.56
N ILE A 41 15.71 15.20 -10.07
CA ILE A 41 15.71 15.51 -8.62
C ILE A 41 14.29 15.40 -8.06
N ILE A 42 13.31 15.97 -8.73
CA ILE A 42 11.91 15.90 -8.31
C ILE A 42 11.40 14.46 -8.39
N MET A 43 11.81 13.68 -9.40
CA MET A 43 11.50 12.25 -9.48
C MET A 43 11.99 11.48 -8.25
N VAL A 44 13.22 11.72 -7.80
CA VAL A 44 13.76 11.07 -6.59
C VAL A 44 12.94 11.43 -5.37
N ILE A 45 12.54 12.69 -5.21
CA ILE A 45 11.69 13.13 -4.10
C ILE A 45 10.32 12.42 -4.15
N ILE A 46 9.68 12.37 -5.32
CA ILE A 46 8.38 11.68 -5.49
C ILE A 46 8.50 10.19 -5.13
N HIS A 47 9.57 9.51 -5.57
CA HIS A 47 9.78 8.10 -5.20
C HIS A 47 10.03 7.91 -3.69
N GLY A 48 10.71 8.86 -3.06
CA GLY A 48 10.83 8.88 -1.59
C GLY A 48 9.46 9.01 -0.89
N LEU A 49 8.59 9.89 -1.41
CA LEU A 49 7.23 10.04 -0.90
C LEU A 49 6.37 8.79 -1.19
N PHE A 50 6.53 8.14 -2.34
CA PHE A 50 5.90 6.84 -2.60
C PHE A 50 6.32 5.77 -1.60
N ALA A 51 7.59 5.73 -1.25
CA ALA A 51 8.06 4.80 -0.23
C ALA A 51 7.37 5.04 1.12
N ILE A 52 7.17 6.30 1.52
CA ILE A 52 6.46 6.65 2.74
C ILE A 52 4.99 6.23 2.64
N THR A 53 4.28 6.64 1.60
CA THR A 53 2.84 6.35 1.46
C THR A 53 2.56 4.85 1.31
N CYS A 54 3.34 4.14 0.50
CA CYS A 54 3.13 2.71 0.26
C CYS A 54 3.72 1.84 1.38
N LEU A 55 5.01 1.99 1.69
CA LEU A 55 5.71 1.05 2.59
C LEU A 55 5.45 1.34 4.06
N MET A 56 5.32 2.60 4.46
CA MET A 56 5.10 2.95 5.85
C MET A 56 3.61 3.02 6.22
N LEU A 57 2.75 3.50 5.31
CA LEU A 57 1.34 3.71 5.65
C LEU A 57 0.45 2.59 5.12
N PHE A 58 0.51 2.29 3.83
CA PHE A 58 -0.43 1.38 3.19
C PHE A 58 -0.22 -0.09 3.59
N PHE A 59 0.98 -0.64 3.42
CA PHE A 59 1.23 -2.06 3.67
C PHE A 59 0.96 -2.51 5.12
N PRO A 60 1.45 -1.82 6.16
CA PRO A 60 1.13 -2.20 7.54
C PRO A 60 -0.36 -2.08 7.86
N ALA A 61 -1.02 -1.03 7.36
CA ALA A 61 -2.46 -0.83 7.57
C ALA A 61 -3.28 -1.93 6.91
N GLN A 62 -2.92 -2.33 5.70
CA GLN A 62 -3.55 -3.41 4.95
C GLN A 62 -3.38 -4.77 5.66
N THR A 63 -2.18 -5.08 6.14
CA THR A 63 -1.90 -6.28 6.91
C THR A 63 -2.72 -6.32 8.20
N LYS A 64 -2.82 -5.19 8.91
CA LYS A 64 -3.64 -5.07 10.12
C LYS A 64 -5.12 -5.24 9.81
N ALA A 65 -5.60 -4.68 8.69
CA ALA A 65 -6.99 -4.84 8.25
C ALA A 65 -7.34 -6.31 8.01
N VAL A 66 -6.50 -7.06 7.29
CA VAL A 66 -6.71 -8.49 7.03
C VAL A 66 -6.71 -9.29 8.34
N ARG A 67 -5.79 -8.99 9.27
CA ARG A 67 -5.77 -9.63 10.59
C ARG A 67 -7.05 -9.40 11.39
N ASN A 68 -7.59 -8.19 11.35
CA ASN A 68 -8.80 -7.85 12.12
C ASN A 68 -10.07 -8.48 11.55
N LEU A 69 -10.07 -8.83 10.26
CA LEU A 69 -11.20 -9.47 9.59
C LEU A 69 -11.29 -10.97 9.81
N ALA A 70 -10.21 -11.62 10.22
CA ALA A 70 -10.13 -13.07 10.36
C ALA A 70 -9.99 -13.51 11.81
N SER A 71 -10.65 -14.62 12.15
CA SER A 71 -10.41 -15.30 13.45
C SER A 71 -8.97 -15.82 13.51
N VAL A 72 -8.46 -16.02 14.74
CA VAL A 72 -7.06 -16.48 14.95
C VAL A 72 -6.76 -17.79 14.19
N ASN A 73 -7.74 -18.69 14.09
CA ASN A 73 -7.59 -19.99 13.43
C ASN A 73 -7.70 -19.89 11.88
N GLU A 74 -8.22 -18.79 11.33
CA GLU A 74 -8.47 -18.61 9.90
C GLU A 74 -7.56 -17.58 9.26
N GLN A 75 -6.61 -17.01 9.99
CA GLN A 75 -5.72 -15.97 9.47
C GLN A 75 -4.95 -16.43 8.23
N GLY A 76 -4.44 -17.65 8.20
CA GLY A 76 -3.74 -18.19 7.03
C GLY A 76 -4.62 -18.22 5.78
N LYS A 77 -5.89 -18.61 5.92
CA LYS A 77 -6.88 -18.61 4.84
C LYS A 77 -7.18 -17.19 4.35
N ALA A 78 -7.36 -16.25 5.28
CA ALA A 78 -7.64 -14.85 4.96
C ALA A 78 -6.49 -14.21 4.20
N PHE A 79 -5.24 -14.41 4.64
CA PHE A 79 -4.06 -13.92 3.92
C PHE A 79 -3.90 -14.62 2.56
N GLY A 80 -4.18 -15.91 2.44
CA GLY A 80 -4.15 -16.63 1.17
C GLY A 80 -5.15 -16.08 0.15
N ILE A 81 -6.40 -15.82 0.57
CA ILE A 81 -7.42 -15.20 -0.27
C ILE A 81 -7.01 -13.78 -0.65
N PHE A 82 -6.52 -13.01 0.30
CA PHE A 82 -6.08 -11.64 0.08
C PHE A 82 -4.93 -11.56 -0.92
N GLU A 83 -3.87 -12.33 -0.73
CA GLU A 83 -2.71 -12.35 -1.64
C GLU A 83 -3.06 -12.94 -3.02
N GLY A 84 -3.90 -13.97 -3.07
CA GLY A 84 -4.43 -14.51 -4.32
C GLY A 84 -5.25 -13.48 -5.09
N GLY A 85 -6.16 -12.78 -4.42
CA GLY A 85 -6.94 -11.69 -5.01
C GLY A 85 -6.05 -10.55 -5.51
N ARG A 86 -5.03 -10.17 -4.73
CA ARG A 86 -4.05 -9.16 -5.12
C ARG A 86 -3.27 -9.58 -6.38
N GLY A 87 -2.86 -10.85 -6.46
CA GLY A 87 -2.18 -11.39 -7.64
C GLY A 87 -3.04 -11.32 -8.91
N ILE A 88 -4.30 -11.74 -8.82
CA ILE A 88 -5.26 -11.64 -9.93
C ILE A 88 -5.48 -10.18 -10.34
N SER A 89 -5.72 -9.30 -9.38
CA SER A 89 -5.91 -7.88 -9.65
C SER A 89 -4.70 -7.27 -10.33
N ASN A 90 -3.49 -7.58 -9.87
CA ASN A 90 -2.26 -7.11 -10.50
C ASN A 90 -2.14 -7.57 -11.95
N ALA A 91 -2.47 -8.83 -12.26
CA ALA A 91 -2.45 -9.34 -13.63
C ALA A 91 -3.43 -8.59 -14.54
N VAL A 92 -4.64 -8.31 -14.05
CA VAL A 92 -5.65 -7.54 -14.79
C VAL A 92 -5.19 -6.10 -15.01
N TYR A 93 -4.69 -5.43 -13.97
CA TYR A 93 -4.18 -4.06 -14.09
C TYR A 93 -3.00 -3.96 -15.05
N LEU A 94 -2.08 -4.91 -15.01
CA LEU A 94 -0.94 -4.96 -15.91
C LEU A 94 -1.39 -5.16 -17.36
N ALA A 95 -2.36 -6.05 -17.61
CA ALA A 95 -2.91 -6.28 -18.95
C ALA A 95 -3.56 -4.99 -19.50
N ILE A 96 -4.39 -4.30 -18.70
CA ILE A 96 -5.01 -3.04 -19.10
C ILE A 96 -3.93 -1.96 -19.36
N ALA A 97 -2.94 -1.85 -18.50
CA ALA A 97 -1.84 -0.89 -18.68
C ALA A 97 -1.06 -1.16 -19.98
N ALA A 98 -0.79 -2.43 -20.29
CA ALA A 98 -0.13 -2.81 -21.54
C ALA A 98 -0.95 -2.46 -22.79
N LEU A 99 -2.28 -2.65 -22.74
CA LEU A 99 -3.18 -2.22 -23.82
C LEU A 99 -3.18 -0.70 -24.00
N ILE A 100 -3.27 0.05 -22.90
CA ILE A 100 -3.22 1.53 -22.95
C ILE A 100 -1.89 1.99 -23.56
N PHE A 101 -0.77 1.41 -23.10
CA PHE A 101 0.55 1.75 -23.63
C PHE A 101 0.64 1.47 -25.12
N GLY A 102 0.27 0.26 -25.56
CA GLY A 102 0.33 -0.13 -26.96
C GLY A 102 -0.49 0.77 -27.87
N GLN A 103 -1.75 1.05 -27.51
CA GLN A 103 -2.63 1.92 -28.30
C GLN A 103 -2.11 3.39 -28.35
N MET A 104 -1.71 3.93 -27.21
CA MET A 104 -1.21 5.31 -27.14
C MET A 104 0.12 5.50 -27.89
N THR A 105 0.98 4.49 -27.85
CA THR A 105 2.26 4.50 -28.57
C THR A 105 2.06 4.48 -30.08
N ILE A 106 1.13 3.66 -30.57
CA ILE A 106 0.82 3.56 -32.01
C ILE A 106 0.19 4.88 -32.52
N ILE A 107 -0.73 5.47 -31.74
CA ILE A 107 -1.50 6.65 -32.17
C ILE A 107 -0.65 7.93 -32.13
N LYS A 108 0.23 8.08 -31.12
CA LYS A 108 0.96 9.34 -30.89
C LYS A 108 2.47 9.16 -30.73
N SER A 109 2.92 8.59 -29.61
CA SER A 109 4.33 8.36 -29.31
C SER A 109 4.50 7.56 -28.00
N GLU A 110 5.70 7.06 -27.77
CA GLU A 110 6.05 6.34 -26.50
C GLU A 110 5.81 7.20 -25.26
N SER A 111 6.11 8.51 -25.33
CA SER A 111 5.87 9.42 -24.20
C SER A 111 4.38 9.53 -23.84
N PHE A 112 3.49 9.45 -24.81
CA PHE A 112 2.05 9.43 -24.56
C PHE A 112 1.61 8.07 -23.98
N GLY A 113 2.23 6.97 -24.40
CA GLY A 113 2.02 5.66 -23.84
C GLY A 113 2.35 5.63 -22.34
N VAL A 114 3.52 6.14 -21.95
CA VAL A 114 3.94 6.24 -20.55
C VAL A 114 2.98 7.12 -19.73
N ARG A 115 2.62 8.30 -20.25
CA ARG A 115 1.65 9.17 -19.58
C ARG A 115 0.29 8.50 -19.40
N GLY A 116 -0.17 7.73 -20.41
CA GLY A 116 -1.41 6.98 -20.33
C GLY A 116 -1.41 5.98 -19.18
N ILE A 117 -0.32 5.23 -19.01
CA ILE A 117 -0.17 4.30 -17.88
C ILE A 117 -0.18 5.04 -16.55
N ILE A 118 0.61 6.10 -16.42
CA ILE A 118 0.69 6.89 -15.18
C ILE A 118 -0.70 7.42 -14.82
N LEU A 119 -1.42 7.99 -15.79
CA LEU A 119 -2.77 8.50 -15.58
C LEU A 119 -3.73 7.40 -15.12
N PHE A 120 -3.70 6.26 -15.80
CA PHE A 120 -4.55 5.11 -15.46
C PHE A 120 -4.33 4.66 -14.02
N TYR A 121 -3.08 4.37 -13.64
CA TYR A 121 -2.77 3.93 -12.27
C TYR A 121 -3.11 5.00 -11.22
N SER A 122 -2.82 6.27 -11.50
CA SER A 122 -3.09 7.36 -10.56
C SER A 122 -4.58 7.53 -10.31
N VAL A 123 -5.39 7.56 -11.38
CA VAL A 123 -6.84 7.70 -11.28
C VAL A 123 -7.46 6.50 -10.58
N MET A 124 -7.06 5.28 -10.95
CA MET A 124 -7.58 4.06 -10.31
C MET A 124 -7.22 3.99 -8.84
N THR A 125 -6.02 4.37 -8.46
CA THR A 125 -5.59 4.40 -7.06
C THR A 125 -6.39 5.42 -6.24
N ILE A 126 -6.65 6.61 -6.78
CA ILE A 126 -7.50 7.61 -6.12
C ILE A 126 -8.94 7.10 -5.99
N LEU A 127 -9.51 6.54 -7.05
CA LEU A 127 -10.88 6.00 -7.03
C LEU A 127 -11.01 4.91 -5.98
N LEU A 128 -10.07 3.97 -5.93
CA LEU A 128 -10.07 2.92 -4.91
C LEU A 128 -9.94 3.51 -3.51
N GLY A 129 -9.07 4.50 -3.31
CA GLY A 129 -8.94 5.19 -2.02
C GLY A 129 -10.25 5.87 -1.59
N VAL A 130 -11.01 6.45 -2.52
CA VAL A 130 -12.33 7.02 -2.24
C VAL A 130 -13.36 5.93 -1.90
N ILE A 131 -13.34 4.82 -2.64
CA ILE A 131 -14.22 3.67 -2.36
C ILE A 131 -13.92 3.09 -0.98
N ASP A 132 -12.64 3.00 -0.60
CA ASP A 132 -12.21 2.50 0.72
C ASP A 132 -12.74 3.36 1.87
N ILE A 133 -12.94 4.66 1.68
CA ILE A 133 -13.59 5.52 2.69
C ILE A 133 -15.00 4.99 3.05
N VAL A 134 -15.71 4.48 2.07
CA VAL A 134 -17.06 3.94 2.26
C VAL A 134 -17.03 2.52 2.79
N LEU A 135 -16.21 1.66 2.19
CA LEU A 135 -16.13 0.24 2.52
C LEU A 135 -15.58 -0.01 3.93
N LEU A 136 -14.59 0.78 4.35
CA LEU A 136 -13.95 0.59 5.64
C LEU A 136 -14.76 1.16 6.82
N LYS A 137 -15.87 1.89 6.59
CA LYS A 137 -16.70 2.42 7.67
C LYS A 137 -17.22 1.34 8.64
N GLY A 138 -17.51 0.15 8.12
CA GLY A 138 -18.04 -0.98 8.89
C GLY A 138 -17.01 -1.86 9.58
N ILE A 139 -15.72 -1.72 9.28
CA ILE A 139 -14.66 -2.56 9.84
C ILE A 139 -14.29 -2.03 11.22
N ASP A 140 -14.27 -2.90 12.23
CA ASP A 140 -13.78 -2.52 13.56
C ASP A 140 -12.25 -2.32 13.50
N ASP A 141 -11.75 -1.19 14.03
CA ASP A 141 -10.31 -0.90 14.05
C ASP A 141 -9.49 -1.86 14.92
N GLY A 142 -10.15 -2.87 15.52
CA GLY A 142 -9.57 -3.66 16.58
C GLY A 142 -9.40 -2.81 17.85
N LYS A 143 -9.31 -3.39 19.00
CA LYS A 143 -9.02 -2.65 20.24
C LYS A 143 -7.81 -1.77 19.98
N LYS A 144 -7.97 -0.44 20.08
CA LYS A 144 -6.83 0.47 20.26
C LYS A 144 -5.99 -0.18 21.35
N GLY A 145 -4.74 -0.49 21.06
CA GLY A 145 -3.85 -1.03 22.08
C GLY A 145 -4.07 -0.20 23.32
N ASP A 146 -4.37 -0.86 24.44
CA ASP A 146 -4.55 -0.18 25.71
C ASP A 146 -3.38 0.80 25.82
N SER A 147 -3.68 2.07 26.04
CA SER A 147 -2.67 3.14 26.10
C SER A 147 -1.62 2.93 27.21
N ASN A 148 -1.72 1.85 27.95
CA ASN A 148 -0.75 1.37 28.95
C ASN A 148 0.24 0.33 28.41
N ASP A 149 0.02 -0.26 27.23
CA ASP A 149 1.08 -1.01 26.54
C ASP A 149 2.01 -0.01 25.86
N THR A 150 2.84 0.65 26.66
CA THR A 150 4.04 1.33 26.15
C THR A 150 4.76 0.34 25.26
N VAL A 151 4.91 0.72 23.97
CA VAL A 151 5.66 -0.06 22.98
C VAL A 151 7.02 -0.39 23.62
N ASN A 152 7.11 -1.57 24.20
CA ASN A 152 8.30 -1.98 24.91
C ASN A 152 9.34 -2.28 23.82
N LEU A 153 10.29 -1.38 23.63
CA LEU A 153 11.39 -1.55 22.65
C LEU A 153 12.04 -2.94 22.75
N LYS A 154 11.98 -3.56 23.93
CA LYS A 154 12.37 -4.96 24.13
C LYS A 154 11.50 -5.97 23.36
N MET A 155 10.23 -5.66 23.09
CA MET A 155 9.38 -6.53 22.24
C MET A 155 9.77 -6.45 20.76
N LEU A 156 10.28 -5.32 20.28
CA LEU A 156 10.78 -5.15 18.90
C LEU A 156 12.09 -5.90 18.68
N THR A 157 12.89 -6.08 19.71
CA THR A 157 14.18 -6.80 19.58
C THR A 157 14.01 -8.32 19.62
N LYS A 158 12.90 -8.85 20.15
CA LYS A 158 12.64 -10.28 20.26
C LYS A 158 12.51 -10.96 18.87
N PRO A 159 11.71 -10.44 17.91
CA PRO A 159 11.64 -10.99 16.54
C PRO A 159 12.97 -10.90 15.80
N LEU A 160 13.74 -9.84 15.99
CA LEU A 160 15.04 -9.66 15.32
C LEU A 160 16.11 -10.68 15.78
N LYS A 161 15.92 -11.32 16.94
CA LYS A 161 16.80 -12.38 17.45
C LYS A 161 16.39 -13.78 16.98
N MET A 162 15.23 -13.93 16.34
CA MET A 162 14.76 -15.22 15.85
C MET A 162 15.38 -15.54 14.48
N PRO A 163 16.12 -16.64 14.33
CA PRO A 163 16.73 -17.01 13.05
C PRO A 163 15.69 -17.24 11.94
N ALA A 164 14.46 -17.65 12.30
CA ALA A 164 13.37 -17.79 11.35
C ALA A 164 12.99 -16.47 10.65
N VAL A 165 13.13 -15.33 11.32
CA VAL A 165 12.84 -14.00 10.72
C VAL A 165 13.87 -13.67 9.63
N TRP A 166 15.12 -14.00 9.85
CA TRP A 166 16.19 -13.78 8.86
C TRP A 166 16.07 -14.71 7.64
N LEU A 167 15.60 -15.94 7.83
CA LEU A 167 15.28 -16.87 6.75
C LEU A 167 14.07 -16.41 5.88
N MET A 168 13.16 -15.60 6.43
CA MET A 168 12.03 -15.04 5.67
C MET A 168 12.40 -13.75 4.91
N ILE A 169 13.52 -13.15 5.21
CA ILE A 169 13.98 -11.86 4.64
C ILE A 169 14.94 -12.08 3.45
N GLY A 170 15.61 -13.24 3.38
CA GLY A 170 16.49 -13.67 2.28
C GLY A 170 15.75 -14.39 1.20
#